data_89636c2df0c41d45bdbcf5327fb17553
#
_entry.id   89636c2df0c41d45bdbcf5327fb17553
#
_cell.length_a   1.000
_cell.length_b   1.000
_cell.length_c   1.000
_cell.angle_alpha   90.00
_cell.angle_beta   90.00
_cell.angle_gamma   90.00
#
_symmetry.space_group_name_H-M   'P 1'
#
loop_
_entity.id
_entity.type
_entity.pdbx_description
1 polymer ?
#
loop_
_entity_poly.entity_id
_entity_poly.type
_entity_poly.pdbx_seq_one_letter_code
_entity_poly.pdbx_strand_id
1 'polypeptide(L)'
;MGTITIDGRKVEFTDEKNLLTIIRKAGIDIPTLCYHSELSTFGACRLCTVEDDRGRTFASCSEEPRDGMVIYTNTGKLKRYRKLIIELLLAAHCRDCTTCVKSGDCNLQTLAHRFGVTSVRYNNYREQKPIDFSSPSIVRDPNKCILCGNCVRVCNELQGVGALDFAFRGSEAMVMPAFDKEIAKTDCVNCGQCQIFCPTGAISIRHNREAVWEALADPDTRVIAQVAPAVRVAVGGAFGLPKGKSVMGKIVNVLHRMGFDEVYDTAFSADLTIVEESAEFLDRLKNGGKLPLLTSCCPAWVKFVGEQFPDYRENVSTCRSPQGMMSAVTKEYFRNPENSQGKIGRAHV
;
A
#
# COMPACT_ATOMS: atom_id res chain seq x y z
N MET A 1 -27.77 -7.08 20.64
CA MET A 1 -28.79 -6.57 19.69
C MET A 1 -29.46 -5.36 20.31
N GLY A 2 -29.69 -4.30 19.55
CA GLY A 2 -30.34 -3.09 20.01
C GLY A 2 -30.74 -2.22 18.83
N THR A 3 -31.35 -1.07 19.14
CA THR A 3 -31.80 -0.08 18.16
C THR A 3 -31.21 1.27 18.51
N ILE A 4 -30.63 1.96 17.54
CA ILE A 4 -30.17 3.35 17.68
C ILE A 4 -30.92 4.25 16.70
N THR A 5 -31.05 5.52 17.03
CA THR A 5 -31.64 6.51 16.12
C THR A 5 -30.51 7.35 15.50
N ILE A 6 -30.39 7.30 14.18
CA ILE A 6 -29.38 8.03 13.40
C ILE A 6 -30.08 9.05 12.51
N ASP A 7 -29.85 10.34 12.74
CA ASP A 7 -30.50 11.44 11.98
C ASP A 7 -32.02 11.26 11.89
N GLY A 8 -32.68 10.81 12.98
CA GLY A 8 -34.10 10.55 13.06
C GLY A 8 -34.60 9.20 12.53
N ARG A 9 -33.71 8.35 12.01
CA ARG A 9 -34.05 7.00 11.50
C ARG A 9 -33.65 5.94 12.50
N LYS A 10 -34.51 4.98 12.80
CA LYS A 10 -34.19 3.82 13.63
C LYS A 10 -33.37 2.82 12.83
N VAL A 11 -32.26 2.37 13.39
CA VAL A 11 -31.33 1.40 12.79
C VAL A 11 -31.04 0.33 13.84
N GLU A 12 -31.27 -0.92 13.46
CA GLU A 12 -30.95 -2.08 14.30
C GLU A 12 -29.45 -2.42 14.20
N PHE A 13 -28.89 -2.93 15.28
CA PHE A 13 -27.54 -3.45 15.33
C PHE A 13 -27.47 -4.76 16.12
N THR A 14 -26.46 -5.57 15.84
CA THR A 14 -26.27 -6.90 16.46
C THR A 14 -24.97 -6.96 17.26
N ASP A 15 -23.84 -7.03 16.57
CA ASP A 15 -22.50 -7.28 17.11
C ASP A 15 -21.45 -6.28 16.62
N GLU A 16 -21.91 -5.18 15.98
CA GLU A 16 -21.01 -4.17 15.47
C GLU A 16 -20.17 -3.55 16.61
N LYS A 17 -18.85 -3.55 16.42
CA LYS A 17 -17.88 -3.10 17.44
C LYS A 17 -17.89 -1.57 17.67
N ASN A 18 -18.41 -0.80 16.71
CA ASN A 18 -18.43 0.65 16.82
C ASN A 18 -19.57 1.29 16.02
N LEU A 19 -19.94 2.50 16.40
CA LEU A 19 -21.02 3.27 15.77
C LEU A 19 -20.76 3.56 14.29
N LEU A 20 -19.50 3.78 13.88
CA LEU A 20 -19.15 4.09 12.49
C LEU A 20 -19.59 2.98 11.54
N THR A 21 -19.44 1.73 11.95
CA THR A 21 -19.86 0.57 11.14
C THR A 21 -21.37 0.59 10.92
N ILE A 22 -22.17 0.87 11.96
CA ILE A 22 -23.63 0.94 11.86
C ILE A 22 -24.06 2.11 10.98
N ILE A 23 -23.45 3.28 11.16
CA ILE A 23 -23.73 4.47 10.36
C ILE A 23 -23.49 4.19 8.87
N ARG A 24 -22.38 3.51 8.54
CA ARG A 24 -22.06 3.13 7.14
C ARG A 24 -23.01 2.08 6.60
N LYS A 25 -23.41 1.07 7.40
CA LYS A 25 -24.44 0.10 7.02
C LYS A 25 -25.79 0.77 6.73
N ALA A 26 -26.11 1.85 7.45
CA ALA A 26 -27.31 2.67 7.19
C ALA A 26 -27.19 3.55 5.92
N GLY A 27 -26.13 3.41 5.13
CA GLY A 27 -25.93 4.18 3.89
C GLY A 27 -25.43 5.61 4.10
N ILE A 28 -24.98 5.97 5.30
CA ILE A 28 -24.51 7.32 5.60
C ILE A 28 -22.99 7.37 5.45
N ASP A 29 -22.52 8.21 4.52
CA ASP A 29 -21.09 8.40 4.26
C ASP A 29 -20.47 9.39 5.25
N ILE A 30 -19.89 8.85 6.31
CA ILE A 30 -19.07 9.60 7.27
C ILE A 30 -17.59 9.53 6.88
N PRO A 31 -16.89 10.69 6.75
CA PRO A 31 -15.50 10.74 6.36
C PRO A 31 -14.58 10.20 7.45
N THR A 32 -13.52 9.52 7.02
CA THR A 32 -12.43 9.04 7.89
C THR A 32 -11.10 9.12 7.14
N LEU A 33 -9.98 9.28 7.86
CA LEU A 33 -8.62 9.17 7.33
C LEU A 33 -7.77 8.17 8.10
N CYS A 34 -8.13 7.87 9.35
CA CYS A 34 -7.35 6.98 10.22
C CYS A 34 -8.05 5.65 10.55
N TYR A 35 -9.26 5.42 10.06
CA TYR A 35 -10.01 4.19 10.32
C TYR A 35 -9.95 3.25 9.12
N HIS A 36 -9.67 2.00 9.42
CA HIS A 36 -9.77 0.88 8.50
C HIS A 36 -10.36 -0.33 9.23
N SER A 37 -11.23 -1.14 8.57
CA SER A 37 -11.91 -2.29 9.18
C SER A 37 -10.94 -3.36 9.68
N GLU A 38 -9.83 -3.53 8.97
CA GLU A 38 -8.80 -4.55 9.26
C GLU A 38 -7.75 -4.12 10.29
N LEU A 39 -7.82 -2.88 10.78
CA LEU A 39 -6.85 -2.34 11.74
C LEU A 39 -7.53 -1.98 13.04
N SER A 40 -6.77 -2.00 14.13
CA SER A 40 -7.22 -1.49 15.41
C SER A 40 -7.73 -0.05 15.32
N THR A 41 -8.63 0.35 16.21
CA THR A 41 -9.15 1.71 16.24
C THR A 41 -8.12 2.68 16.81
N PHE A 42 -7.84 3.78 16.09
CA PHE A 42 -6.87 4.78 16.51
C PHE A 42 -7.49 6.12 16.91
N GLY A 43 -8.56 6.56 16.23
CA GLY A 43 -9.31 7.76 16.59
C GLY A 43 -8.61 9.10 16.36
N ALA A 44 -7.48 9.15 15.67
CA ALA A 44 -6.64 10.34 15.53
C ALA A 44 -7.25 11.45 14.67
N CYS A 45 -7.88 11.12 13.53
CA CYS A 45 -8.30 12.14 12.56
C CYS A 45 -9.56 12.91 12.96
N ARG A 46 -10.38 12.37 13.85
CA ARG A 46 -11.63 12.99 14.38
C ARG A 46 -12.69 13.37 13.33
N LEU A 47 -12.51 13.00 12.08
CA LEU A 47 -13.48 13.31 11.01
C LEU A 47 -14.80 12.54 11.15
N CYS A 48 -14.77 11.36 11.79
CA CYS A 48 -15.95 10.55 12.06
C CYS A 48 -16.78 11.06 13.26
N THR A 49 -16.50 12.25 13.81
CA THR A 49 -17.22 12.82 14.93
C THR A 49 -18.72 12.94 14.64
N VAL A 50 -19.52 12.48 15.60
CA VAL A 50 -20.99 12.57 15.65
C VAL A 50 -21.42 13.36 16.88
N GLU A 51 -22.68 13.74 16.95
CA GLU A 51 -23.27 14.50 18.06
C GLU A 51 -24.44 13.70 18.67
N ASP A 52 -24.56 13.64 20.00
CA ASP A 52 -25.71 13.03 20.65
C ASP A 52 -26.86 14.04 20.84
N ASP A 53 -27.98 13.59 21.41
CA ASP A 53 -29.17 14.39 21.72
C ASP A 53 -28.91 15.49 22.76
N ARG A 54 -27.80 15.39 23.52
CA ARG A 54 -27.36 16.39 24.52
C ARG A 54 -26.33 17.37 23.98
N GLY A 55 -26.00 17.29 22.68
CA GLY A 55 -25.01 18.15 22.04
C GLY A 55 -23.55 17.78 22.30
N ARG A 56 -23.26 16.63 22.94
CA ARG A 56 -21.89 16.12 23.11
C ARG A 56 -21.38 15.53 21.83
N THR A 57 -20.10 15.71 21.53
CA THR A 57 -19.46 15.22 20.33
C THR A 57 -18.39 14.18 20.63
N PHE A 58 -18.38 13.08 19.88
CA PHE A 58 -17.42 11.99 20.05
C PHE A 58 -17.13 11.30 18.70
N ALA A 59 -16.02 10.56 18.64
CA ALA A 59 -15.61 9.86 17.42
C ALA A 59 -16.37 8.53 17.29
N SER A 60 -17.20 8.38 16.27
CA SER A 60 -18.00 7.17 16.04
C SER A 60 -17.18 5.90 15.81
N CYS A 61 -15.92 6.01 15.36
CA CYS A 61 -15.05 4.85 15.15
C CYS A 61 -14.57 4.18 16.45
N SER A 62 -14.60 4.90 17.57
CA SER A 62 -14.14 4.43 18.89
C SER A 62 -15.23 4.31 19.94
N GLU A 63 -16.48 4.61 19.58
CA GLU A 63 -17.62 4.50 20.51
C GLU A 63 -18.41 3.22 20.22
N GLU A 64 -18.67 2.45 21.27
CA GLU A 64 -19.51 1.26 21.21
C GLU A 64 -21.00 1.63 21.11
N PRO A 65 -21.78 0.90 20.29
CA PRO A 65 -23.22 1.14 20.20
C PRO A 65 -23.93 0.72 21.49
N ARG A 66 -24.90 1.51 21.91
CA ARG A 66 -25.78 1.18 23.04
C ARG A 66 -27.23 1.35 22.63
N ASP A 67 -28.09 0.46 23.11
CA ASP A 67 -29.53 0.51 22.83
C ASP A 67 -30.14 1.86 23.24
N GLY A 68 -31.03 2.40 22.42
CA GLY A 68 -31.67 3.68 22.63
C GLY A 68 -30.82 4.92 22.36
N MET A 69 -29.56 4.77 21.90
CA MET A 69 -28.74 5.94 21.52
C MET A 69 -29.41 6.77 20.41
N VAL A 70 -29.33 8.10 20.55
CA VAL A 70 -29.73 9.05 19.51
C VAL A 70 -28.50 9.83 19.07
N ILE A 71 -28.16 9.76 17.77
CA ILE A 71 -27.01 10.42 17.20
C ILE A 71 -27.33 11.18 15.93
N TYR A 72 -26.63 12.27 15.74
CA TYR A 72 -26.68 13.13 14.56
C TYR A 72 -25.32 13.09 13.84
N THR A 73 -25.35 12.91 12.53
CA THR A 73 -24.13 12.75 11.73
C THR A 73 -23.78 14.01 10.92
N ASN A 74 -24.73 14.93 10.71
CA ASN A 74 -24.60 16.02 9.74
C ASN A 74 -25.16 17.36 10.21
N THR A 75 -24.92 17.75 11.50
CA THR A 75 -25.32 19.06 12.01
C THR A 75 -24.43 20.18 11.49
N GLY A 76 -24.90 21.44 11.57
CA GLY A 76 -24.09 22.62 11.23
C GLY A 76 -22.79 22.71 12.04
N LYS A 77 -22.83 22.26 13.31
CA LYS A 77 -21.68 22.17 14.21
C LYS A 77 -20.64 21.14 13.67
N LEU A 78 -21.09 19.94 13.30
CA LEU A 78 -20.22 18.89 12.78
C LEU A 78 -19.60 19.27 11.42
N LYS A 79 -20.34 19.96 10.54
CA LYS A 79 -19.80 20.47 9.27
C LYS A 79 -18.65 21.45 9.52
N ARG A 80 -18.83 22.39 10.47
CA ARG A 80 -17.76 23.33 10.86
C ARG A 80 -16.56 22.62 11.45
N TYR A 81 -16.76 21.60 12.30
CA TYR A 81 -15.67 20.82 12.89
C TYR A 81 -14.87 20.08 11.82
N ARG A 82 -15.54 19.39 10.91
CA ARG A 82 -14.85 18.68 9.82
C ARG A 82 -14.05 19.62 8.93
N LYS A 83 -14.64 20.77 8.56
CA LYS A 83 -13.93 21.80 7.79
C LYS A 83 -12.68 22.27 8.52
N LEU A 84 -12.80 22.60 9.82
CA LEU A 84 -11.67 23.02 10.65
C LEU A 84 -10.58 21.94 10.75
N ILE A 85 -10.96 20.70 11.00
CA ILE A 85 -10.01 19.58 11.08
C ILE A 85 -9.25 19.42 9.76
N ILE A 86 -9.93 19.47 8.63
CA ILE A 86 -9.30 19.35 7.31
C ILE A 86 -8.35 20.53 7.06
N GLU A 87 -8.74 21.73 7.43
CA GLU A 87 -7.90 22.93 7.33
C GLU A 87 -6.61 22.79 8.18
N LEU A 88 -6.73 22.27 9.42
CA LEU A 88 -5.58 22.00 10.28
C LEU A 88 -4.65 20.91 9.69
N LEU A 89 -5.23 19.84 9.13
CA LEU A 89 -4.44 18.81 8.45
C LEU A 89 -3.70 19.38 7.24
N LEU A 90 -4.33 20.25 6.45
CA LEU A 90 -3.72 20.94 5.32
C LEU A 90 -2.67 21.96 5.77
N ALA A 91 -2.81 22.59 6.94
CA ALA A 91 -1.80 23.49 7.47
C ALA A 91 -0.47 22.79 7.72
N ALA A 92 -0.51 21.54 8.17
CA ALA A 92 0.68 20.72 8.43
C ALA A 92 1.17 19.92 7.20
N HIS A 93 0.52 20.06 6.04
CA HIS A 93 0.79 19.32 4.80
C HIS A 93 1.46 20.23 3.76
N CYS A 94 2.35 19.70 2.91
CA CYS A 94 3.08 20.48 1.91
C CYS A 94 2.18 21.15 0.85
N ARG A 95 1.01 20.62 0.57
CA ARG A 95 0.01 21.14 -0.39
C ARG A 95 0.46 21.23 -1.86
N ASP A 96 1.55 20.56 -2.24
CA ASP A 96 2.06 20.54 -3.62
C ASP A 96 1.30 19.51 -4.47
N CYS A 97 -0.03 19.71 -4.57
CA CYS A 97 -0.93 18.72 -5.16
C CYS A 97 -0.66 18.49 -6.65
N THR A 98 -0.25 19.51 -7.39
CA THR A 98 -0.03 19.41 -8.85
C THR A 98 1.12 18.48 -9.22
N THR A 99 2.13 18.36 -8.36
CA THR A 99 3.29 17.47 -8.54
C THR A 99 3.22 16.21 -7.68
N CYS A 100 2.16 16.05 -6.89
CA CYS A 100 2.03 14.93 -5.97
C CYS A 100 1.61 13.65 -6.72
N VAL A 101 2.28 12.53 -6.40
CA VAL A 101 1.95 11.20 -6.96
C VAL A 101 0.53 10.72 -6.62
N LYS A 102 -0.12 11.31 -5.60
CA LYS A 102 -1.51 11.03 -5.18
C LYS A 102 -2.51 12.06 -5.71
N SER A 103 -2.12 12.98 -6.57
CA SER A 103 -3.05 13.96 -7.14
C SER A 103 -4.20 13.28 -7.86
N GLY A 104 -5.44 13.69 -7.56
CA GLY A 104 -6.66 13.07 -8.10
C GLY A 104 -7.13 11.79 -7.36
N ASP A 105 -6.26 11.15 -6.57
CA ASP A 105 -6.58 9.95 -5.76
C ASP A 105 -6.14 10.12 -4.29
N CYS A 106 -6.22 11.35 -3.78
CA CYS A 106 -5.85 11.68 -2.41
C CYS A 106 -7.09 11.92 -1.55
N ASN A 107 -7.28 11.10 -0.51
CA ASN A 107 -8.44 11.24 0.38
C ASN A 107 -8.50 12.60 1.08
N LEU A 108 -7.35 13.20 1.43
CA LEU A 108 -7.32 14.54 2.02
C LEU A 108 -7.76 15.62 1.02
N GLN A 109 -7.31 15.54 -0.24
CA GLN A 109 -7.71 16.43 -1.32
C GLN A 109 -9.22 16.35 -1.60
N THR A 110 -9.75 15.12 -1.72
CA THR A 110 -11.18 14.87 -1.90
C THR A 110 -12.02 15.46 -0.76
N LEU A 111 -11.58 15.29 0.49
CA LEU A 111 -12.28 15.84 1.65
C LEU A 111 -12.16 17.37 1.71
N ALA A 112 -11.02 17.94 1.36
CA ALA A 112 -10.87 19.40 1.27
C ALA A 112 -11.86 20.02 0.28
N HIS A 113 -12.00 19.41 -0.89
CA HIS A 113 -13.01 19.81 -1.89
C HIS A 113 -14.45 19.63 -1.36
N ARG A 114 -14.76 18.43 -0.81
CA ARG A 114 -16.10 18.10 -0.27
C ARG A 114 -16.58 19.10 0.81
N PHE A 115 -15.67 19.58 1.67
CA PHE A 115 -16.00 20.51 2.77
C PHE A 115 -15.73 21.97 2.43
N GLY A 116 -15.43 22.29 1.18
CA GLY A 116 -15.24 23.66 0.70
C GLY A 116 -14.09 24.39 1.41
N VAL A 117 -12.97 23.72 1.62
CA VAL A 117 -11.74 24.36 2.12
C VAL A 117 -11.00 24.98 0.95
N THR A 118 -11.13 26.29 0.78
CA THR A 118 -10.52 27.07 -0.31
C THR A 118 -9.26 27.83 0.13
N SER A 119 -9.05 27.98 1.43
CA SER A 119 -7.88 28.63 2.00
C SER A 119 -7.50 27.95 3.33
N VAL A 120 -6.23 28.08 3.69
CA VAL A 120 -5.69 27.57 4.97
C VAL A 120 -5.23 28.75 5.80
N ARG A 121 -5.92 29.00 6.91
CA ARG A 121 -5.68 30.17 7.79
C ARG A 121 -4.48 29.97 8.72
N TYR A 122 -4.04 28.73 8.94
CA TYR A 122 -3.00 28.38 9.89
C TYR A 122 -1.65 28.25 9.19
N ASN A 123 -0.61 28.73 9.85
CA ASN A 123 0.76 28.57 9.37
C ASN A 123 1.28 27.14 9.62
N ASN A 124 2.14 26.67 8.71
CA ASN A 124 2.87 25.44 8.95
C ASN A 124 4.14 25.77 9.77
N TYR A 125 4.21 25.23 10.98
CA TYR A 125 5.38 25.35 11.84
C TYR A 125 6.28 24.10 11.78
N ARG A 126 5.92 23.09 11.01
CA ARG A 126 6.74 21.88 10.85
C ARG A 126 7.93 22.19 9.94
N GLU A 127 9.10 21.82 10.42
CA GLU A 127 10.30 21.81 9.61
C GLU A 127 10.16 20.81 8.47
N GLN A 128 10.59 21.19 7.28
CA GLN A 128 10.64 20.27 6.14
C GLN A 128 11.72 19.20 6.37
N LYS A 129 11.35 17.96 6.14
CA LYS A 129 12.22 16.80 6.27
C LYS A 129 12.61 16.24 4.90
N PRO A 130 13.81 15.65 4.77
CA PRO A 130 14.22 15.02 3.53
C PRO A 130 13.29 13.87 3.15
N ILE A 131 13.12 13.66 1.85
CA ILE A 131 12.37 12.52 1.32
C ILE A 131 13.30 11.30 1.32
N ASP A 132 12.82 10.19 1.85
CA ASP A 132 13.56 8.93 1.88
C ASP A 132 13.28 8.10 0.63
N PHE A 133 14.28 7.98 -0.24
CA PHE A 133 14.30 7.20 -1.47
C PHE A 133 15.11 5.89 -1.33
N SER A 134 15.54 5.52 -0.15
CA SER A 134 16.47 4.40 0.05
C SER A 134 15.87 3.04 -0.28
N SER A 135 14.55 2.85 -0.04
CA SER A 135 13.88 1.58 -0.33
C SER A 135 13.74 1.31 -1.83
N PRO A 136 13.91 0.06 -2.27
CA PRO A 136 13.64 -0.33 -3.66
C PRO A 136 12.14 -0.34 -4.01
N SER A 137 11.24 -0.37 -3.03
CA SER A 137 9.78 -0.55 -3.25
C SER A 137 8.96 0.69 -2.95
N ILE A 138 9.33 1.50 -1.96
CA ILE A 138 8.57 2.66 -1.52
C ILE A 138 9.40 3.93 -1.43
N VAL A 139 8.73 5.06 -1.59
CA VAL A 139 9.26 6.40 -1.27
C VAL A 139 8.49 6.93 -0.07
N ARG A 140 9.18 7.49 0.91
CA ARG A 140 8.60 8.08 2.10
C ARG A 140 8.85 9.58 2.15
N ASP A 141 7.76 10.36 2.09
CA ASP A 141 7.76 11.82 2.19
C ASP A 141 7.08 12.27 3.49
N PRO A 142 7.84 12.57 4.55
CA PRO A 142 7.29 12.97 5.85
C PRO A 142 6.45 14.25 5.78
N ASN A 143 6.70 15.13 4.79
CA ASN A 143 6.02 16.41 4.64
C ASN A 143 4.55 16.27 4.21
N LYS A 144 4.18 15.07 3.73
CA LYS A 144 2.81 14.71 3.34
C LYS A 144 2.09 13.88 4.41
N CYS A 145 2.72 13.64 5.56
CA CYS A 145 2.18 12.80 6.61
C CYS A 145 1.15 13.57 7.45
N ILE A 146 -0.04 12.98 7.62
CA ILE A 146 -1.13 13.52 8.46
C ILE A 146 -1.25 12.79 9.80
N LEU A 147 -0.29 11.98 10.19
CA LEU A 147 -0.22 11.24 11.45
C LEU A 147 -1.43 10.34 11.71
N CYS A 148 -2.02 9.76 10.67
CA CYS A 148 -3.18 8.87 10.80
C CYS A 148 -2.85 7.49 11.40
N GLY A 149 -1.58 7.10 11.45
CA GLY A 149 -1.11 5.84 12.03
C GLY A 149 -1.46 4.58 11.23
N ASN A 150 -2.04 4.67 10.05
CA ASN A 150 -2.41 3.49 9.28
C ASN A 150 -1.18 2.65 8.88
N CYS A 151 -0.10 3.30 8.43
CA CYS A 151 1.13 2.62 8.04
C CYS A 151 1.85 1.94 9.22
N VAL A 152 1.79 2.55 10.41
CA VAL A 152 2.33 1.94 11.64
C VAL A 152 1.54 0.69 11.99
N ARG A 153 0.21 0.80 12.06
CA ARG A 153 -0.65 -0.32 12.44
C ARG A 153 -0.62 -1.46 11.43
N VAL A 154 -0.69 -1.18 10.12
CA VAL A 154 -0.58 -2.26 9.13
C VAL A 154 0.76 -2.97 9.22
N CYS A 155 1.85 -2.23 9.46
CA CYS A 155 3.19 -2.82 9.59
C CYS A 155 3.31 -3.72 10.83
N ASN A 156 2.70 -3.30 11.96
CA ASN A 156 2.74 -4.05 13.21
C ASN A 156 1.67 -5.16 13.27
N GLU A 157 0.41 -4.81 12.99
CA GLU A 157 -0.74 -5.68 13.27
C GLU A 157 -0.96 -6.75 12.19
N LEU A 158 -0.76 -6.39 10.90
CA LEU A 158 -1.00 -7.31 9.78
C LEU A 158 0.28 -7.93 9.23
N GLN A 159 1.38 -7.17 9.20
CA GLN A 159 2.64 -7.65 8.63
C GLN A 159 3.60 -8.21 9.69
N GLY A 160 3.43 -7.86 10.96
CA GLY A 160 4.31 -8.32 12.05
C GLY A 160 5.76 -7.83 11.94
N VAL A 161 6.02 -6.76 11.18
CA VAL A 161 7.39 -6.28 10.88
C VAL A 161 7.82 -5.14 11.80
N GLY A 162 6.96 -4.15 12.06
CA GLY A 162 7.26 -3.05 12.97
C GLY A 162 8.32 -2.05 12.49
N ALA A 163 8.53 -1.91 11.19
CA ALA A 163 9.57 -1.04 10.64
C ALA A 163 9.30 0.47 10.81
N LEU A 164 8.05 0.86 11.07
CA LEU A 164 7.60 2.24 11.24
C LEU A 164 6.88 2.39 12.58
N ASP A 165 7.15 3.49 13.29
CA ASP A 165 6.43 3.84 14.50
C ASP A 165 6.34 5.36 14.67
N PHE A 166 5.57 5.81 15.66
CA PHE A 166 5.53 7.21 16.08
C PHE A 166 6.77 7.54 16.89
N ALA A 167 7.37 8.69 16.57
CA ALA A 167 8.44 9.28 17.35
C ALA A 167 8.05 10.70 17.77
N PHE A 168 8.65 11.16 18.87
CA PHE A 168 8.39 12.46 19.48
C PHE A 168 6.92 12.64 19.92
N ARG A 169 6.54 13.86 20.28
CA ARG A 169 5.20 14.19 20.75
C ARG A 169 4.82 15.64 20.42
N GLY A 170 3.54 15.97 20.54
CA GLY A 170 3.03 17.31 20.25
C GLY A 170 3.25 17.71 18.79
N SER A 171 3.75 18.92 18.57
CA SER A 171 4.05 19.44 17.22
C SER A 171 5.16 18.71 16.50
N GLU A 172 6.08 18.09 17.26
CA GLU A 172 7.23 17.35 16.73
C GLU A 172 6.89 15.92 16.36
N ALA A 173 5.69 15.43 16.70
CA ALA A 173 5.28 14.06 16.42
C ALA A 173 5.40 13.72 14.93
N MET A 174 6.04 12.58 14.63
CA MET A 174 6.21 12.09 13.27
C MET A 174 6.22 10.57 13.22
N VAL A 175 5.92 10.02 12.05
CA VAL A 175 6.07 8.59 11.76
C VAL A 175 7.42 8.39 11.08
N MET A 176 8.24 7.53 11.65
CA MET A 176 9.60 7.28 11.16
C MET A 176 10.10 5.88 11.52
N PRO A 177 11.15 5.38 10.87
CA PRO A 177 11.88 4.22 11.36
C PRO A 177 12.65 4.53 12.66
N ALA A 178 13.03 3.48 13.38
CA ALA A 178 13.83 3.63 14.60
C ALA A 178 15.11 4.45 14.35
N PHE A 179 15.40 5.39 15.25
CA PHE A 179 16.58 6.26 15.22
C PHE A 179 16.73 7.12 13.96
N ASP A 180 15.62 7.45 13.29
CA ASP A 180 15.57 8.23 12.03
C ASP A 180 16.48 7.66 10.92
N LYS A 181 16.63 6.34 10.90
CA LYS A 181 17.40 5.67 9.86
C LYS A 181 16.64 5.72 8.52
N GLU A 182 17.38 5.65 7.43
CA GLU A 182 16.81 5.33 6.12
C GLU A 182 16.07 4.01 6.19
N ILE A 183 14.89 3.93 5.58
CA ILE A 183 14.05 2.73 5.71
C ILE A 183 14.71 1.46 5.15
N ALA A 184 15.60 1.58 4.18
CA ALA A 184 16.39 0.45 3.67
C ALA A 184 17.35 -0.16 4.70
N LYS A 185 17.73 0.60 5.73
CA LYS A 185 18.64 0.17 6.81
C LYS A 185 17.88 -0.38 8.03
N THR A 186 16.63 -0.73 7.87
CA THR A 186 15.74 -1.27 8.91
C THR A 186 15.24 -2.66 8.52
N ASP A 187 14.51 -3.28 9.42
CA ASP A 187 13.88 -4.60 9.20
C ASP A 187 12.70 -4.55 8.20
N CYS A 188 12.54 -3.45 7.47
CA CYS A 188 11.51 -3.30 6.44
C CYS A 188 11.68 -4.37 5.35
N VAL A 189 10.67 -5.22 5.19
CA VAL A 189 10.67 -6.31 4.21
C VAL A 189 10.26 -5.89 2.80
N ASN A 190 10.07 -4.60 2.57
CA ASN A 190 9.70 -4.02 1.27
C ASN A 190 8.36 -4.52 0.69
N CYS A 191 7.43 -4.97 1.52
CA CYS A 191 6.13 -5.51 1.08
C CYS A 191 5.17 -4.45 0.49
N GLY A 192 5.41 -3.14 0.75
CA GLY A 192 4.60 -2.04 0.21
C GLY A 192 3.21 -1.85 0.84
N GLN A 193 2.80 -2.65 1.83
CA GLN A 193 1.45 -2.58 2.42
C GLN A 193 1.16 -1.21 3.05
N CYS A 194 2.15 -0.59 3.68
CA CYS A 194 2.01 0.75 4.24
C CYS A 194 1.57 1.83 3.23
N GLN A 195 1.91 1.66 1.96
CA GLN A 195 1.50 2.55 0.87
C GLN A 195 0.00 2.42 0.56
N ILE A 196 -0.53 1.19 0.54
CA ILE A 196 -1.95 0.92 0.26
C ILE A 196 -2.86 1.59 1.30
N PHE A 197 -2.44 1.56 2.57
CA PHE A 197 -3.18 2.15 3.68
C PHE A 197 -2.94 3.66 3.86
N CYS A 198 -1.97 4.25 3.14
CA CYS A 198 -1.69 5.68 3.26
C CYS A 198 -2.77 6.51 2.55
N PRO A 199 -3.53 7.36 3.28
CA PRO A 199 -4.59 8.16 2.69
C PRO A 199 -4.09 9.38 1.90
N THR A 200 -2.79 9.67 1.99
CA THR A 200 -2.11 10.78 1.32
C THR A 200 -0.90 10.26 0.53
N GLY A 201 -0.08 11.16 -0.02
CA GLY A 201 1.15 10.81 -0.72
C GLY A 201 2.38 10.67 0.18
N ALA A 202 2.21 10.49 1.51
CA ALA A 202 3.33 10.38 2.45
C ALA A 202 4.14 9.09 2.27
N ILE A 203 3.49 8.02 1.83
CA ILE A 203 4.16 6.80 1.37
C ILE A 203 3.59 6.47 0.00
N SER A 204 4.48 6.30 -0.97
CA SER A 204 4.13 5.98 -2.35
C SER A 204 5.01 4.85 -2.89
N ILE A 205 4.60 4.25 -4.00
CA ILE A 205 5.43 3.26 -4.70
C ILE A 205 6.61 3.97 -5.33
N ARG A 206 7.78 3.36 -5.28
CA ARG A 206 8.94 3.79 -6.07
C ARG A 206 8.72 3.36 -7.53
N HIS A 207 8.51 4.33 -8.39
CA HIS A 207 8.28 4.08 -9.82
C HIS A 207 9.60 4.05 -10.59
N ASN A 208 9.74 3.08 -11.49
CA ASN A 208 10.85 2.99 -12.45
C ASN A 208 10.39 3.34 -13.88
N ARG A 209 9.28 4.04 -14.03
CA ARG A 209 8.68 4.36 -15.34
C ARG A 209 9.62 5.12 -16.26
N GLU A 210 10.33 6.11 -15.72
CA GLU A 210 11.27 6.92 -16.50
C GLU A 210 12.37 6.05 -17.11
N ALA A 211 12.99 5.18 -16.30
CA ALA A 211 14.02 4.26 -16.78
C ALA A 211 13.51 3.30 -17.86
N VAL A 212 12.23 2.91 -17.80
CA VAL A 212 11.60 2.08 -18.84
C VAL A 212 11.42 2.88 -20.13
N TRP A 213 10.92 4.14 -20.04
CA TRP A 213 10.76 4.99 -21.22
C TRP A 213 12.09 5.36 -21.86
N GLU A 214 13.14 5.61 -21.07
CA GLU A 214 14.50 5.82 -21.56
C GLU A 214 15.00 4.58 -22.32
N ALA A 215 14.80 3.40 -21.76
CA ALA A 215 15.19 2.16 -22.42
C ALA A 215 14.42 1.92 -23.72
N LEU A 216 13.12 2.19 -23.76
CA LEU A 216 12.28 2.06 -24.95
C LEU A 216 12.64 3.08 -26.06
N ALA A 217 13.19 4.23 -25.66
CA ALA A 217 13.65 5.26 -26.61
C ALA A 217 15.03 4.98 -27.18
N ASP A 218 15.81 4.09 -26.58
CA ASP A 218 17.15 3.73 -27.03
C ASP A 218 17.09 2.60 -28.10
N PRO A 219 17.44 2.87 -29.37
CA PRO A 219 17.35 1.90 -30.45
C PRO A 219 18.31 0.71 -30.28
N ASP A 220 19.38 0.87 -29.51
CA ASP A 220 20.40 -0.14 -29.29
C ASP A 220 20.06 -1.04 -28.08
N THR A 221 19.00 -0.71 -27.33
CA THR A 221 18.55 -1.49 -26.18
C THR A 221 17.36 -2.38 -26.54
N ARG A 222 17.48 -3.69 -26.26
CA ARG A 222 16.33 -4.61 -26.31
C ARG A 222 15.56 -4.56 -25.00
N VAL A 223 14.27 -4.27 -25.06
CA VAL A 223 13.41 -4.14 -23.87
C VAL A 223 12.40 -5.27 -23.82
N ILE A 224 12.48 -6.08 -22.77
CA ILE A 224 11.66 -7.27 -22.59
C ILE A 224 10.78 -7.09 -21.37
N ALA A 225 9.49 -7.38 -21.49
CA ALA A 225 8.55 -7.40 -20.36
C ALA A 225 8.24 -8.84 -19.94
N GLN A 226 8.06 -9.04 -18.65
CA GLN A 226 7.43 -10.24 -18.10
C GLN A 226 6.18 -9.87 -17.29
N VAL A 227 5.12 -10.63 -17.45
CA VAL A 227 3.80 -10.35 -16.85
C VAL A 227 3.50 -11.40 -15.79
N ALA A 228 3.35 -10.93 -14.52
CA ALA A 228 2.99 -11.82 -13.43
C ALA A 228 1.53 -12.33 -13.54
N PRO A 229 1.24 -13.57 -13.07
CA PRO A 229 -0.10 -14.16 -13.11
C PRO A 229 -1.19 -13.28 -12.48
N ALA A 230 -0.88 -12.61 -11.36
CA ALA A 230 -1.82 -11.70 -10.70
C ALA A 230 -2.18 -10.48 -11.55
N VAL A 231 -1.22 -9.92 -12.30
CA VAL A 231 -1.44 -8.73 -13.14
C VAL A 231 -2.40 -9.04 -14.28
N ARG A 232 -2.27 -10.20 -14.95
CA ARG A 232 -3.12 -10.57 -16.09
C ARG A 232 -4.61 -10.73 -15.74
N VAL A 233 -4.94 -10.97 -14.45
CA VAL A 233 -6.34 -11.09 -13.98
C VAL A 233 -6.83 -9.84 -13.26
N ALA A 234 -5.94 -8.98 -12.77
CA ALA A 234 -6.31 -7.78 -12.01
C ALA A 234 -6.46 -6.54 -12.90
N VAL A 235 -5.57 -6.33 -13.87
CA VAL A 235 -5.52 -5.09 -14.64
C VAL A 235 -6.79 -4.84 -15.46
N GLY A 236 -7.47 -5.89 -15.92
CA GLY A 236 -8.72 -5.78 -16.68
C GLY A 236 -9.81 -5.01 -15.94
N GLY A 237 -9.89 -5.13 -14.61
CA GLY A 237 -10.86 -4.43 -13.79
C GLY A 237 -10.71 -2.90 -13.84
N ALA A 238 -9.50 -2.38 -14.00
CA ALA A 238 -9.24 -0.95 -14.14
C ALA A 238 -9.79 -0.37 -15.47
N PHE A 239 -10.05 -1.23 -16.46
CA PHE A 239 -10.61 -0.88 -17.75
C PHE A 239 -12.07 -1.35 -17.92
N GLY A 240 -12.77 -1.59 -16.80
CA GLY A 240 -14.20 -1.97 -16.84
C GLY A 240 -14.48 -3.41 -17.30
N LEU A 241 -13.46 -4.26 -17.40
CA LEU A 241 -13.64 -5.67 -17.73
C LEU A 241 -14.02 -6.49 -16.49
N PRO A 242 -14.67 -7.65 -16.65
CA PRO A 242 -15.02 -8.50 -15.52
C PRO A 242 -13.79 -8.86 -14.65
N LYS A 243 -13.93 -8.72 -13.33
CA LYS A 243 -12.87 -9.05 -12.38
C LYS A 243 -12.48 -10.53 -12.48
N GLY A 244 -11.19 -10.81 -12.38
CA GLY A 244 -10.67 -12.18 -12.45
C GLY A 244 -10.54 -12.76 -13.86
N LYS A 245 -11.01 -12.07 -14.91
CA LYS A 245 -10.82 -12.51 -16.28
C LYS A 245 -9.39 -12.26 -16.74
N SER A 246 -8.74 -13.29 -17.27
CA SER A 246 -7.41 -13.12 -17.86
C SER A 246 -7.48 -12.24 -19.12
N VAL A 247 -6.64 -11.22 -19.16
CA VAL A 247 -6.51 -10.29 -20.29
C VAL A 247 -5.11 -10.34 -20.91
N MET A 248 -4.38 -11.45 -20.74
CA MET A 248 -2.98 -11.60 -21.16
C MET A 248 -2.76 -11.18 -22.61
N GLY A 249 -3.57 -11.65 -23.57
CA GLY A 249 -3.43 -11.28 -24.99
C GLY A 249 -3.57 -9.77 -25.24
N LYS A 250 -4.43 -9.07 -24.47
CA LYS A 250 -4.55 -7.61 -24.55
C LYS A 250 -3.30 -6.93 -23.99
N ILE A 251 -2.75 -7.42 -22.86
CA ILE A 251 -1.53 -6.88 -22.25
C ILE A 251 -0.37 -7.02 -23.23
N VAL A 252 -0.16 -8.20 -23.81
CA VAL A 252 0.90 -8.46 -24.82
C VAL A 252 0.78 -7.48 -25.98
N ASN A 253 -0.42 -7.32 -26.53
CA ASN A 253 -0.62 -6.39 -27.66
C ASN A 253 -0.30 -4.94 -27.28
N VAL A 254 -0.73 -4.49 -26.10
CA VAL A 254 -0.46 -3.13 -25.62
C VAL A 254 1.05 -2.92 -25.43
N LEU A 255 1.75 -3.85 -24.78
CA LEU A 255 3.20 -3.74 -24.54
C LEU A 255 3.99 -3.69 -25.85
N HIS A 256 3.67 -4.54 -26.84
CA HIS A 256 4.29 -4.44 -28.16
C HIS A 256 4.03 -3.09 -28.84
N ARG A 257 2.80 -2.55 -28.73
CA ARG A 257 2.48 -1.21 -29.26
C ARG A 257 3.18 -0.08 -28.54
N MET A 258 3.60 -0.27 -27.29
CA MET A 258 4.43 0.65 -26.52
C MET A 258 5.91 0.59 -26.90
N GLY A 259 6.33 -0.41 -27.70
CA GLY A 259 7.71 -0.55 -28.15
C GLY A 259 8.52 -1.64 -27.45
N PHE A 260 7.91 -2.48 -26.59
CA PHE A 260 8.60 -3.63 -26.04
C PHE A 260 8.90 -4.65 -27.14
N ASP A 261 10.15 -5.10 -27.23
CA ASP A 261 10.57 -6.09 -28.24
C ASP A 261 9.91 -7.45 -27.99
N GLU A 262 9.83 -7.88 -26.74
CA GLU A 262 9.25 -9.18 -26.36
C GLU A 262 8.47 -9.10 -25.04
N VAL A 263 7.46 -9.98 -24.93
CA VAL A 263 6.59 -10.07 -23.74
C VAL A 263 6.41 -11.53 -23.36
N TYR A 264 6.83 -11.88 -22.15
CA TYR A 264 6.75 -13.24 -21.61
C TYR A 264 5.74 -13.36 -20.47
N ASP A 265 5.12 -14.53 -20.34
CA ASP A 265 4.30 -14.90 -19.18
C ASP A 265 5.21 -15.50 -18.10
N THR A 266 5.24 -14.87 -16.93
CA THR A 266 6.01 -15.36 -15.77
C THR A 266 5.52 -16.73 -15.26
N ALA A 267 4.34 -17.22 -15.71
CA ALA A 267 3.88 -18.58 -15.41
C ALA A 267 4.87 -19.64 -15.90
N PHE A 268 5.54 -19.42 -17.05
CA PHE A 268 6.59 -20.32 -17.55
C PHE A 268 7.73 -20.49 -16.53
N SER A 269 8.21 -19.41 -15.98
CA SER A 269 9.28 -19.48 -14.97
C SER A 269 8.79 -19.93 -13.59
N ALA A 270 7.49 -19.82 -13.33
CA ALA A 270 6.89 -20.44 -12.15
C ALA A 270 6.93 -21.98 -12.26
N ASP A 271 6.66 -22.54 -13.44
CA ASP A 271 6.81 -23.98 -13.68
C ASP A 271 8.26 -24.41 -13.51
N LEU A 272 9.22 -23.62 -14.02
CA LEU A 272 10.65 -23.87 -13.80
C LEU A 272 11.00 -23.84 -12.30
N THR A 273 10.48 -22.87 -11.55
CA THR A 273 10.69 -22.80 -10.09
C THR A 273 10.15 -24.05 -9.39
N ILE A 274 8.99 -24.56 -9.79
CA ILE A 274 8.41 -25.80 -9.22
C ILE A 274 9.33 -26.99 -9.46
N VAL A 275 9.89 -27.13 -10.67
CA VAL A 275 10.82 -28.22 -11.00
C VAL A 275 12.07 -28.16 -10.12
N GLU A 276 12.69 -26.99 -10.03
CA GLU A 276 13.90 -26.80 -9.24
C GLU A 276 13.66 -26.95 -7.72
N GLU A 277 12.60 -26.38 -7.17
CA GLU A 277 12.26 -26.56 -5.75
C GLU A 277 11.88 -28.00 -5.43
N SER A 278 11.22 -28.72 -6.35
CA SER A 278 10.92 -30.14 -6.16
C SER A 278 12.20 -30.98 -6.14
N ALA A 279 13.16 -30.69 -7.01
CA ALA A 279 14.46 -31.34 -7.01
C ALA A 279 15.23 -31.07 -5.69
N GLU A 280 15.24 -29.82 -5.23
CA GLU A 280 15.82 -29.44 -3.93
C GLU A 280 15.14 -30.17 -2.77
N PHE A 281 13.80 -30.25 -2.78
CA PHE A 281 13.06 -30.95 -1.74
C PHE A 281 13.42 -32.44 -1.69
N LEU A 282 13.48 -33.10 -2.85
CA LEU A 282 13.84 -34.52 -2.94
C LEU A 282 15.30 -34.76 -2.52
N ASP A 283 16.19 -33.85 -2.83
CA ASP A 283 17.60 -33.93 -2.39
C ASP A 283 17.69 -33.80 -0.87
N ARG A 284 17.02 -32.80 -0.26
CA ARG A 284 16.96 -32.64 1.20
C ARG A 284 16.37 -33.85 1.90
N LEU A 285 15.34 -34.48 1.31
CA LEU A 285 14.68 -35.65 1.87
C LEU A 285 15.62 -36.88 1.84
N LYS A 286 16.39 -37.06 0.76
CA LYS A 286 17.30 -38.19 0.58
C LYS A 286 18.60 -38.06 1.35
N ASN A 287 19.15 -36.85 1.37
CA ASN A 287 20.51 -36.56 1.87
C ASN A 287 20.53 -35.90 3.25
N GLY A 288 19.37 -35.74 3.92
CA GLY A 288 19.31 -35.27 5.31
C GLY A 288 19.35 -33.74 5.46
N GLY A 289 18.80 -32.97 4.52
CA GLY A 289 18.69 -31.52 4.61
C GLY A 289 17.61 -31.05 5.59
N LYS A 290 17.57 -29.72 5.86
CA LYS A 290 16.58 -29.12 6.76
C LYS A 290 15.17 -29.16 6.16
N LEU A 291 14.22 -29.66 6.97
CA LEU A 291 12.80 -29.71 6.68
C LEU A 291 12.00 -29.05 7.83
N PRO A 292 10.81 -28.48 7.57
CA PRO A 292 10.15 -28.34 6.26
C PRO A 292 10.93 -27.44 5.29
N LEU A 293 10.79 -27.67 3.98
CA LEU A 293 11.25 -26.72 2.96
C LEU A 293 10.24 -25.57 2.86
N LEU A 294 10.71 -24.33 3.02
CA LEU A 294 9.91 -23.12 2.85
C LEU A 294 10.24 -22.49 1.50
N THR A 295 9.23 -22.21 0.69
CA THR A 295 9.45 -21.65 -0.65
C THR A 295 10.03 -20.23 -0.59
N SER A 296 10.79 -19.83 -1.63
CA SER A 296 11.50 -18.55 -1.70
C SER A 296 10.97 -17.58 -2.77
N CYS A 297 9.78 -17.85 -3.32
CA CYS A 297 9.23 -17.07 -4.43
C CYS A 297 8.90 -15.59 -4.08
N CYS A 298 8.67 -15.26 -2.82
CA CYS A 298 8.37 -13.92 -2.35
C CYS A 298 9.58 -13.29 -1.63
N PRO A 299 10.26 -12.27 -2.18
CA PRO A 299 11.43 -11.67 -1.54
C PRO A 299 11.13 -10.99 -0.20
N ALA A 300 9.91 -10.46 -0.02
CA ALA A 300 9.48 -9.92 1.27
C ALA A 300 9.37 -11.01 2.35
N TRP A 301 8.86 -12.18 1.98
CA TRP A 301 8.82 -13.36 2.86
C TRP A 301 10.22 -13.83 3.24
N VAL A 302 11.11 -13.97 2.28
CA VAL A 302 12.51 -14.40 2.52
C VAL A 302 13.20 -13.45 3.49
N LYS A 303 13.03 -12.14 3.28
CA LYS A 303 13.58 -11.13 4.19
C LYS A 303 12.94 -11.20 5.57
N PHE A 304 11.62 -11.37 5.66
CA PHE A 304 10.89 -11.52 6.90
C PHE A 304 11.39 -12.70 7.73
N VAL A 305 11.51 -13.88 7.11
CA VAL A 305 12.07 -15.07 7.80
C VAL A 305 13.50 -14.82 8.27
N GLY A 306 14.32 -14.23 7.40
CA GLY A 306 15.73 -13.98 7.74
C GLY A 306 15.92 -13.02 8.91
N GLU A 307 15.00 -12.07 9.14
CA GLU A 307 15.10 -11.07 10.20
C GLU A 307 14.34 -11.48 11.47
N GLN A 308 13.12 -12.02 11.32
CA GLN A 308 12.25 -12.33 12.46
C GLN A 308 12.40 -13.78 12.95
N PHE A 309 12.83 -14.68 12.08
CA PHE A 309 12.97 -16.12 12.38
C PHE A 309 14.27 -16.68 11.81
N PRO A 310 15.44 -16.19 12.27
CA PRO A 310 16.76 -16.54 11.70
C PRO A 310 17.06 -18.05 11.76
N ASP A 311 16.49 -18.79 12.72
CA ASP A 311 16.67 -20.23 12.84
C ASP A 311 16.06 -21.02 11.66
N TYR A 312 15.12 -20.43 10.93
CA TYR A 312 14.50 -21.03 9.75
C TYR A 312 15.17 -20.66 8.43
N ARG A 313 16.28 -19.92 8.44
CA ARG A 313 16.98 -19.53 7.19
C ARG A 313 17.39 -20.73 6.34
N GLU A 314 17.89 -21.79 6.97
CA GLU A 314 18.28 -23.02 6.28
C GLU A 314 17.09 -23.81 5.74
N ASN A 315 15.88 -23.54 6.24
CA ASN A 315 14.66 -24.13 5.74
C ASN A 315 14.16 -23.45 4.44
N VAL A 316 14.57 -22.20 4.19
CA VAL A 316 14.15 -21.49 2.97
C VAL A 316 14.84 -22.09 1.75
N SER A 317 14.08 -22.27 0.67
CA SER A 317 14.58 -22.75 -0.61
C SER A 317 15.69 -21.82 -1.15
N THR A 318 16.70 -22.41 -1.79
CA THR A 318 17.77 -21.69 -2.46
C THR A 318 17.38 -21.20 -3.86
N CYS A 319 16.19 -21.60 -4.35
CA CYS A 319 15.67 -21.21 -5.65
C CYS A 319 15.37 -19.71 -5.72
N ARG A 320 15.57 -19.13 -6.88
CA ARG A 320 15.13 -17.75 -7.16
C ARG A 320 13.61 -17.69 -7.33
N SER A 321 13.04 -16.51 -7.11
CA SER A 321 11.63 -16.27 -7.45
C SER A 321 11.38 -16.52 -8.96
N PRO A 322 10.13 -16.84 -9.37
CA PRO A 322 9.78 -16.97 -10.79
C PRO A 322 10.23 -15.79 -11.64
N GLN A 323 10.07 -14.56 -11.14
CA GLN A 323 10.60 -13.35 -11.79
C GLN A 323 12.13 -13.40 -11.94
N GLY A 324 12.83 -13.77 -10.89
CA GLY A 324 14.30 -13.89 -10.90
C GLY A 324 14.78 -15.00 -11.84
N MET A 325 14.07 -16.13 -11.92
CA MET A 325 14.36 -17.21 -12.86
C MET A 325 14.15 -16.78 -14.30
N MET A 326 13.02 -16.16 -14.64
CA MET A 326 12.76 -15.62 -15.97
C MET A 326 13.86 -14.65 -16.40
N SER A 327 14.23 -13.73 -15.51
CA SER A 327 15.28 -12.75 -15.79
C SER A 327 16.63 -13.42 -16.04
N ALA A 328 16.98 -14.47 -15.29
CA ALA A 328 18.23 -15.20 -15.48
C ALA A 328 18.27 -15.97 -16.81
N VAL A 329 17.21 -16.72 -17.12
CA VAL A 329 17.08 -17.49 -18.37
C VAL A 329 17.09 -16.55 -19.58
N THR A 330 16.31 -15.47 -19.53
CA THR A 330 16.24 -14.49 -20.62
C THR A 330 17.60 -13.82 -20.86
N LYS A 331 18.29 -13.40 -19.79
CA LYS A 331 19.62 -12.81 -19.91
C LYS A 331 20.63 -13.77 -20.53
N GLU A 332 20.60 -15.05 -20.14
CA GLU A 332 21.50 -16.05 -20.68
C GLU A 332 21.19 -16.34 -22.13
N TYR A 333 19.92 -16.48 -22.51
CA TYR A 333 19.47 -16.69 -23.88
C TYR A 333 19.96 -15.56 -24.81
N PHE A 334 19.81 -14.30 -24.42
CA PHE A 334 20.23 -13.15 -25.24
C PHE A 334 21.71 -12.76 -25.06
N ARG A 335 22.46 -13.45 -24.21
CA ARG A 335 23.94 -13.33 -24.18
C ARG A 335 24.56 -13.90 -25.46
N ASN A 336 23.93 -14.89 -26.07
CA ASN A 336 24.37 -15.40 -27.36
C ASN A 336 24.12 -14.32 -28.46
N PRO A 337 25.17 -13.90 -29.21
CA PRO A 337 25.06 -12.90 -30.27
C PRO A 337 24.02 -13.24 -31.35
N GLU A 338 23.82 -14.53 -31.66
CA GLU A 338 22.82 -14.99 -32.62
C GLU A 338 21.39 -14.65 -32.18
N ASN A 339 21.12 -14.72 -30.86
CA ASN A 339 19.81 -14.45 -30.31
C ASN A 339 19.59 -12.93 -30.05
N SER A 340 20.66 -12.18 -29.78
CA SER A 340 20.58 -10.75 -29.41
C SER A 340 20.36 -9.84 -30.63
N GLN A 341 20.61 -10.28 -31.83
CA GLN A 341 20.56 -9.48 -33.07
C GLN A 341 21.36 -8.15 -32.92
N GLY A 342 22.47 -8.19 -32.17
CA GLY A 342 23.33 -7.03 -31.94
C GLY A 342 22.86 -6.03 -30.89
N LYS A 343 21.70 -6.22 -30.29
CA LYS A 343 21.19 -5.34 -29.20
C LYS A 343 21.66 -5.82 -27.82
N ILE A 344 22.09 -4.89 -26.96
CA ILE A 344 22.50 -5.17 -25.59
C ILE A 344 21.27 -5.10 -24.67
N GLY A 345 20.94 -6.23 -24.03
CA GLY A 345 19.81 -6.28 -23.09
C GLY A 345 20.16 -5.63 -21.75
N ARG A 346 19.39 -4.62 -21.30
CA ARG A 346 19.34 -4.17 -19.91
C ARG A 346 18.07 -4.74 -19.29
N ALA A 347 18.17 -5.45 -18.17
CA ALA A 347 17.01 -5.84 -17.39
C ALA A 347 16.85 -4.90 -16.22
N HIS A 348 15.72 -4.22 -16.14
CA HIS A 348 15.25 -3.59 -14.92
C HIS A 348 14.25 -4.55 -14.23
N VAL A 349 14.53 -4.86 -12.98
CA VAL A 349 13.69 -5.71 -12.12
C VAL A 349 12.86 -4.80 -11.23
#